data_7ad9c0bbe458041e7c753797d21c7cdf
#
_entry.id   7ad9c0bbe458041e7c753797d21c7cdf
#
_cell.length_a   1.000
_cell.length_b   1.000
_cell.length_c   1.000
_cell.angle_alpha   90.00
_cell.angle_beta   90.00
_cell.angle_gamma   90.00
#
_symmetry.space_group_name_H-M   'P 1'
#
loop_
_entity.id
_entity.type
_entity.pdbx_description
1 polymer ?
#
loop_
_entity_poly.entity_id
_entity_poly.type
_entity_poly.pdbx_seq_one_letter_code
_entity_poly.pdbx_strand_id
1 'polypeptide(L)'
;MDDDVYELLGRCTGFQWDEGYAPKVMARHHVSPGQCEQAFFVEPFVAEFGDKHSTKEGRWQALGQTTSGRGLFLVFTVRGTLIRVIAARDMNRKERKRYGEIKARAEEDSGL
;
A
#
# COMPACT_ATOMS: atom_id res chain seq x y z
N MET A 1 10.69 8.04 11.52
CA MET A 1 10.75 6.65 11.93
C MET A 1 9.65 5.86 11.29
N ASP A 2 9.95 4.62 10.95
CA ASP A 2 9.01 3.81 10.17
C ASP A 2 7.72 3.51 10.90
N ASP A 3 7.76 3.52 12.22
CA ASP A 3 6.56 3.24 13.03
C ASP A 3 5.49 4.32 12.88
N ASP A 4 5.90 5.51 12.49
CA ASP A 4 4.95 6.64 12.39
C ASP A 4 3.89 6.43 11.32
N VAL A 5 4.23 5.75 10.23
CA VAL A 5 3.27 5.54 9.16
C VAL A 5 2.16 4.58 9.60
N TYR A 6 2.50 3.54 10.35
CA TYR A 6 1.49 2.59 10.83
C TYR A 6 0.57 3.22 11.87
N GLU A 7 1.15 4.02 12.73
CA GLU A 7 0.36 4.77 13.70
C GLU A 7 -0.58 5.76 13.00
N LEU A 8 -0.06 6.46 12.01
CA LEU A 8 -0.85 7.39 11.22
C LEU A 8 -2.00 6.68 10.51
N LEU A 9 -1.73 5.50 9.92
CA LEU A 9 -2.76 4.72 9.25
C LEU A 9 -3.84 4.25 10.23
N GLY A 10 -3.44 3.94 11.45
CA GLY A 10 -4.39 3.54 12.49
C GLY A 10 -5.40 4.61 12.87
N ARG A 11 -5.08 5.87 12.59
CA ARG A 11 -6.00 6.98 12.84
C ARG A 11 -6.88 7.32 11.65
N CYS A 12 -6.62 6.69 10.50
CA CYS A 12 -7.39 6.97 9.29
C CYS A 12 -8.78 6.36 9.38
N THR A 13 -9.75 7.08 8.85
CA THR A 13 -11.16 6.69 8.89
C THR A 13 -11.70 6.29 7.52
N GLY A 14 -10.90 6.40 6.48
CA GLY A 14 -11.36 6.04 5.15
C GLY A 14 -10.36 6.41 4.08
N PHE A 15 -10.82 6.38 2.85
CA PHE A 15 -10.02 6.66 1.67
C PHE A 15 -10.61 7.82 0.90
N GLN A 16 -9.74 8.56 0.24
CA GLN A 16 -10.14 9.63 -0.66
C GLN A 16 -9.68 9.26 -2.07
N TRP A 17 -10.62 9.23 -3.01
CA TRP A 17 -10.36 8.89 -4.40
C TRP A 17 -10.62 10.08 -5.30
N ASP A 18 -9.61 10.42 -6.11
CA ASP A 18 -9.75 11.47 -7.12
C ASP A 18 -10.33 10.87 -8.39
N GLU A 19 -11.07 11.67 -9.12
CA GLU A 19 -11.62 11.27 -10.41
C GLU A 19 -10.53 10.87 -11.40
N GLY A 20 -9.34 11.49 -11.28
CA GLY A 20 -8.24 11.20 -12.20
C GLY A 20 -7.52 9.90 -11.94
N TYR A 21 -7.69 9.30 -10.76
CA TYR A 21 -6.99 8.04 -10.43
C TYR A 21 -7.60 6.83 -11.13
N ALA A 22 -8.87 6.60 -10.87
CA ALA A 22 -9.51 5.35 -11.29
C ALA A 22 -9.41 5.09 -12.78
N PRO A 23 -9.71 6.04 -13.66
CA PRO A 23 -9.59 5.79 -15.10
C PRO A 23 -8.17 5.46 -15.54
N LYS A 24 -7.18 6.15 -15.01
CA LYS A 24 -5.78 5.92 -15.40
C LYS A 24 -5.27 4.56 -14.95
N VAL A 25 -5.44 4.25 -13.69
CA VAL A 25 -4.90 3.03 -13.11
C VAL A 25 -5.64 1.79 -13.63
N MET A 26 -6.95 1.88 -13.74
CA MET A 26 -7.73 0.79 -14.31
C MET A 26 -7.36 0.52 -15.76
N ALA A 27 -7.17 1.58 -16.56
CA ALA A 27 -6.79 1.40 -17.95
C ALA A 27 -5.38 0.86 -18.12
N ARG A 28 -4.47 1.26 -17.24
CA ARG A 28 -3.05 0.93 -17.40
C ARG A 28 -2.63 -0.31 -16.65
N HIS A 29 -3.08 -0.47 -15.41
CA HIS A 29 -2.62 -1.53 -14.53
C HIS A 29 -3.73 -2.46 -14.06
N HIS A 30 -4.95 -2.17 -14.39
CA HIS A 30 -6.11 -2.99 -14.00
C HIS A 30 -6.21 -3.20 -12.50
N VAL A 31 -5.91 -2.17 -11.72
CA VAL A 31 -6.07 -2.20 -10.27
C VAL A 31 -7.22 -1.28 -9.89
N SER A 32 -8.27 -1.85 -9.33
CA SER A 32 -9.43 -1.07 -8.91
C SER A 32 -9.19 -0.38 -7.57
N PRO A 33 -9.94 0.69 -7.27
CA PRO A 33 -9.90 1.27 -5.93
C PRO A 33 -10.17 0.25 -4.83
N GLY A 34 -11.13 -0.64 -5.05
CA GLY A 34 -11.45 -1.68 -4.07
C GLY A 34 -10.27 -2.60 -3.78
N GLN A 35 -9.53 -2.97 -4.81
CA GLN A 35 -8.33 -3.79 -4.63
C GLN A 35 -7.25 -3.05 -3.86
N CYS A 36 -7.08 -1.76 -4.12
CA CYS A 36 -6.14 -0.95 -3.35
C CYS A 36 -6.53 -0.91 -1.88
N GLU A 37 -7.81 -0.72 -1.59
CA GLU A 37 -8.28 -0.66 -0.21
C GLU A 37 -8.02 -1.98 0.51
N GLN A 38 -8.28 -3.10 -0.16
CA GLN A 38 -8.03 -4.43 0.41
C GLN A 38 -6.58 -4.56 0.89
N ALA A 39 -5.64 -4.08 0.09
CA ALA A 39 -4.23 -4.23 0.41
C ALA A 39 -3.84 -3.60 1.75
N PHE A 40 -4.56 -2.58 2.18
CA PHE A 40 -4.28 -1.94 3.46
C PHE A 40 -4.75 -2.78 4.66
N PHE A 41 -5.60 -3.76 4.44
CA PHE A 41 -6.19 -4.55 5.51
C PHE A 41 -5.74 -6.00 5.54
N VAL A 42 -5.13 -6.50 4.45
CA VAL A 42 -4.63 -7.87 4.42
C VAL A 42 -3.17 -7.88 4.86
N GLU A 43 -2.86 -8.62 5.89
CA GLU A 43 -1.49 -8.69 6.40
C GLU A 43 -0.62 -9.63 5.57
N PRO A 44 0.68 -9.35 5.48
CA PRO A 44 1.35 -8.18 5.98
C PRO A 44 1.21 -6.98 5.05
N PHE A 45 1.15 -5.80 5.62
CA PHE A 45 1.19 -4.56 4.86
C PHE A 45 2.48 -3.84 5.25
N VAL A 46 3.36 -3.63 4.26
CA VAL A 46 4.70 -3.11 4.52
C VAL A 46 4.83 -1.74 3.88
N ALA A 47 4.95 -0.72 4.70
CA ALA A 47 5.05 0.66 4.22
C ALA A 47 6.37 1.29 4.63
N GLU A 48 6.91 2.11 3.75
CA GLU A 48 8.11 2.87 4.04
C GLU A 48 8.05 4.20 3.29
N PHE A 49 8.90 5.14 3.68
CA PHE A 49 8.94 6.43 3.02
C PHE A 49 9.44 6.23 1.59
N GLY A 50 8.66 6.70 0.61
CA GLY A 50 8.92 6.39 -0.76
C GLY A 50 10.02 7.20 -1.40
N ASP A 51 9.96 8.50 -1.23
CA ASP A 51 10.85 9.39 -1.96
C ASP A 51 11.49 10.39 -1.02
N LYS A 52 12.82 10.36 -0.96
CA LYS A 52 13.59 11.29 -0.14
C LYS A 52 13.41 12.74 -0.58
N HIS A 53 13.03 12.92 -1.82
CA HIS A 53 12.80 14.26 -2.40
C HIS A 53 11.33 14.63 -2.41
N SER A 54 10.50 13.82 -1.80
CA SER A 54 9.09 14.10 -1.67
C SER A 54 8.91 15.38 -0.88
N THR A 55 8.14 16.28 -1.45
CA THR A 55 8.09 17.64 -1.00
C THR A 55 7.01 17.90 0.06
N LYS A 56 5.91 18.44 -0.38
CA LYS A 56 4.92 19.00 0.53
C LYS A 56 4.10 17.98 1.29
N GLU A 57 3.87 16.82 0.68
CA GLU A 57 3.13 15.74 1.31
C GLU A 57 4.03 14.54 1.43
N GLY A 58 4.14 13.98 2.59
CA GLY A 58 4.84 12.72 2.75
C GLY A 58 4.20 11.68 1.89
N ARG A 59 5.00 10.99 1.09
CA ARG A 59 4.54 9.87 0.27
C ARG A 59 5.20 8.60 0.73
N TRP A 60 4.41 7.56 0.86
CA TRP A 60 4.89 6.26 1.27
C TRP A 60 4.70 5.27 0.14
N GLN A 61 5.67 4.37 0.02
CA GLN A 61 5.55 3.21 -0.84
C GLN A 61 5.16 2.03 0.03
N ALA A 62 4.33 1.16 -0.49
CA ALA A 62 3.89 0.02 0.28
C ALA A 62 3.80 -1.22 -0.60
N LEU A 63 4.03 -2.37 0.03
CA LEU A 63 3.77 -3.67 -0.55
C LEU A 63 2.64 -4.30 0.24
N GLY A 64 1.64 -4.80 -0.46
CA GLY A 64 0.50 -5.44 0.16
C GLY A 64 -0.14 -6.43 -0.78
N GLN A 65 -1.23 -7.03 -0.36
CA GLN A 65 -1.93 -7.99 -1.20
C GLN A 65 -3.43 -7.85 -1.05
N THR A 66 -4.15 -8.21 -2.09
CA THR A 66 -5.61 -8.23 -2.05
C THR A 66 -6.07 -9.49 -1.31
N THR A 67 -7.37 -9.57 -1.07
CA THR A 67 -7.95 -10.76 -0.42
C THR A 67 -7.75 -12.02 -1.25
N SER A 68 -7.60 -11.87 -2.57
CA SER A 68 -7.32 -13.02 -3.45
C SER A 68 -5.83 -13.33 -3.61
N GLY A 69 -4.97 -12.57 -2.93
CA GLY A 69 -3.54 -12.82 -2.97
C GLY A 69 -2.77 -12.10 -4.06
N ARG A 70 -3.39 -11.16 -4.74
CA ARG A 70 -2.70 -10.36 -5.75
C ARG A 70 -1.77 -9.38 -5.07
N GLY A 71 -0.46 -9.49 -5.34
CA GLY A 71 0.54 -8.60 -4.76
C GLY A 71 0.56 -7.25 -5.46
N LEU A 72 0.48 -6.18 -4.67
CA LEU A 72 0.45 -4.83 -5.19
C LEU A 72 1.55 -3.97 -4.60
N PHE A 73 2.10 -3.12 -5.45
CA PHE A 73 2.93 -2.00 -5.04
C PHE A 73 2.07 -0.74 -5.08
N LEU A 74 2.07 0.01 -3.98
CA LEU A 74 1.21 1.17 -3.82
C LEU A 74 2.03 2.39 -3.44
N VAL A 75 1.62 3.55 -3.93
CA VAL A 75 2.12 4.83 -3.45
C VAL A 75 0.93 5.59 -2.89
N PHE A 76 1.05 6.08 -1.68
CA PHE A 76 -0.06 6.77 -1.04
C PHE A 76 0.43 7.90 -0.15
N THR A 77 -0.50 8.77 0.20
CA THR A 77 -0.28 9.81 1.20
C THR A 77 -1.50 9.85 2.10
N VAL A 78 -1.42 10.63 3.17
CA VAL A 78 -2.53 10.79 4.10
C VAL A 78 -2.86 12.27 4.20
N ARG A 79 -4.12 12.60 4.06
CA ARG A 79 -4.64 13.95 4.23
C ARG A 79 -5.69 13.93 5.33
N GLY A 80 -5.36 14.57 6.46
CA GLY A 80 -6.26 14.51 7.62
C GLY A 80 -6.37 13.07 8.10
N THR A 81 -7.57 12.51 8.02
CA THR A 81 -7.81 11.11 8.40
C THR A 81 -8.13 10.22 7.19
N LEU A 82 -7.81 10.69 5.99
CA LEU A 82 -8.10 9.92 4.78
C LEU A 82 -6.83 9.48 4.07
N ILE A 83 -6.81 8.23 3.67
CA ILE A 83 -5.73 7.67 2.86
C ILE A 83 -6.01 7.99 1.41
N ARG A 84 -5.01 8.55 0.74
CA ARG A 84 -5.12 8.88 -0.67
C ARG A 84 -4.11 8.07 -1.45
N VAL A 85 -4.59 7.12 -2.24
CA VAL A 85 -3.73 6.31 -3.10
C VAL A 85 -3.41 7.10 -4.35
N ILE A 86 -2.11 7.23 -4.64
CA ILE A 86 -1.63 8.01 -5.78
C ILE A 86 -1.36 7.10 -6.96
N ALA A 87 -0.85 5.91 -6.72
CA ALA A 87 -0.54 4.96 -7.77
C ALA A 87 -0.60 3.54 -7.23
N ALA A 88 -0.89 2.59 -8.11
CA ALA A 88 -0.89 1.18 -7.77
C ALA A 88 -0.59 0.36 -9.02
N ARG A 89 0.15 -0.72 -8.84
CA ARG A 89 0.46 -1.67 -9.91
C ARG A 89 0.79 -3.02 -9.29
N ASP A 90 0.87 -4.04 -10.13
CA ASP A 90 1.36 -5.33 -9.67
C ASP A 90 2.81 -5.21 -9.20
N MET A 91 3.19 -6.01 -8.23
CA MET A 91 4.56 -6.08 -7.78
C MET A 91 5.46 -6.57 -8.90
N ASN A 92 6.66 -6.01 -8.99
CA ASN A 92 7.69 -6.56 -9.86
C ASN A 92 8.36 -7.75 -9.17
N ARG A 93 9.33 -8.36 -9.86
CA ARG A 93 9.98 -9.58 -9.36
C ARG A 93 10.68 -9.38 -8.02
N LYS A 94 11.43 -8.29 -7.87
CA LYS A 94 12.14 -7.99 -6.63
C LYS A 94 11.18 -7.75 -5.47
N GLU A 95 10.10 -7.05 -5.76
CA GLU A 95 9.08 -6.77 -4.76
C GLU A 95 8.37 -8.03 -4.30
N ARG A 96 8.04 -8.91 -5.24
CA ARG A 96 7.42 -10.19 -4.90
C ARG A 96 8.32 -11.04 -4.01
N LYS A 97 9.62 -11.05 -4.32
CA LYS A 97 10.59 -11.80 -3.53
C LYS A 97 10.69 -11.24 -2.12
N ARG A 98 10.84 -9.94 -2.00
CA ARG A 98 10.92 -9.28 -0.70
C ARG A 98 9.65 -9.49 0.12
N TYR A 99 8.52 -9.31 -0.52
CA TYR A 99 7.23 -9.48 0.16
C TYR A 99 7.03 -10.92 0.62
N GLY A 100 7.41 -11.87 -0.22
CA GLY A 100 7.32 -13.29 0.13
C GLY A 100 8.17 -13.65 1.34
N GLU A 101 9.36 -13.06 1.43
CA GLU A 101 10.24 -13.27 2.59
C GLU A 101 9.63 -12.69 3.86
N ILE A 102 9.06 -11.50 3.76
CA ILE A 102 8.42 -10.84 4.90
C ILE A 102 7.21 -11.66 5.35
N LYS A 103 6.42 -12.12 4.38
CA LYS A 103 5.23 -12.92 4.65
C LYS A 103 5.57 -14.24 5.34
N ALA A 104 6.62 -14.92 4.86
CA ALA A 104 7.07 -16.16 5.46
C ALA A 104 7.53 -15.96 6.90
N ARG A 105 8.25 -14.88 7.15
CA ARG A 105 8.72 -14.54 8.50
C ARG A 105 7.54 -14.23 9.44
N ALA A 106 6.56 -13.50 8.93
CA ALA A 106 5.37 -13.19 9.72
C ALA A 106 4.60 -14.45 10.10
N GLU A 107 4.52 -15.41 9.17
CA GLU A 107 3.86 -16.69 9.43
C GLU A 107 4.62 -17.51 10.47
N GLU A 108 5.96 -17.50 10.42
CA GLU A 108 6.78 -18.18 11.42
C GLU A 108 6.54 -17.59 12.82
N ASP A 109 6.52 -16.26 12.90
CA ASP A 109 6.33 -15.58 14.19
C ASP A 109 4.96 -15.85 14.80
N SER A 110 3.95 -16.06 13.97
CA SER A 110 2.60 -16.30 14.43
C SER A 110 2.24 -17.77 14.55
N GLY A 111 3.12 -18.64 14.11
CA GLY A 111 2.86 -20.08 14.02
C GLY A 111 3.13 -20.90 15.25
N LEU A 112 3.07 -20.30 16.41
CA LEU A 112 3.34 -21.03 17.66
C LEU A 112 2.21 -21.91 18.13
#